data_2bfdd6e0e47b0906db2d3859fe5da214
#
_entry.id   2bfdd6e0e47b0906db2d3859fe5da214
#
_cell.length_a   1.000
_cell.length_b   1.000
_cell.length_c   1.000
_cell.angle_alpha   90.00
_cell.angle_beta   90.00
_cell.angle_gamma   90.00
#
_symmetry.space_group_name_H-M   'P 1'
#
loop_
_entity.id
_entity.type
_entity.pdbx_description
1 polymer ?
#
loop_
_entity_poly.entity_id
_entity_poly.type
_entity_poly.pdbx_seq_one_letter_code
_entity_poly.pdbx_strand_id
1 'polypeptide(L)'
;MKLHAMGIGYRHDENFRITRPDGSGDNLLVIFRTPAFVIAGGARVEVPADSAVLYNKTALQDYGAVGTAYINDWVHFECDEADTFFGRLGIRFGEPVCGVPVSAGSILELLRVESVSDTTKSRECTALLLKLLIAEVFGGGLGSGVSPHSDGLRRLRAEIYGSPAGSYTIETLAARLSLSASYFQTLYRAEFGVSCYEDVLRAKTGLAEYYLANTDMQVREIASVCGFENDVHFMRQFRKRTGLTALEYRRRARGQQRV
;
A
#
# COMPACT_ATOMS: atom_id res chain seq x y z
N MET A 1 4.78 -11.31 16.04
CA MET A 1 6.13 -10.99 15.54
C MET A 1 6.86 -10.12 16.54
N LYS A 2 8.16 -10.29 16.66
CA LYS A 2 9.00 -9.51 17.59
C LYS A 2 10.18 -8.93 16.80
N LEU A 3 10.35 -7.61 16.82
CA LEU A 3 11.49 -6.93 16.23
C LEU A 3 12.73 -7.14 17.09
N HIS A 4 13.87 -7.47 16.49
CA HIS A 4 15.16 -7.57 17.16
C HIS A 4 16.04 -6.35 16.88
N ALA A 5 16.18 -6.00 15.59
CA ALA A 5 16.98 -4.87 15.16
C ALA A 5 16.53 -4.39 13.79
N MET A 6 16.79 -3.15 13.45
CA MET A 6 16.51 -2.60 12.12
C MET A 6 17.46 -1.47 11.76
N GLY A 7 17.63 -1.24 10.47
CA GLY A 7 18.36 -0.10 9.93
C GLY A 7 17.69 0.42 8.67
N ILE A 8 17.66 1.74 8.51
CA ILE A 8 17.09 2.42 7.35
C ILE A 8 18.17 3.26 6.68
N GLY A 9 18.33 3.12 5.36
CA GLY A 9 19.26 3.89 4.56
C GLY A 9 20.73 3.66 4.92
N TYR A 10 21.07 2.45 5.38
CA TYR A 10 22.47 2.11 5.68
C TYR A 10 23.28 2.11 4.40
N ARG A 11 24.36 2.91 4.43
CA ARG A 11 25.24 3.10 3.28
C ARG A 11 26.57 2.37 3.50
N HIS A 12 26.99 1.64 2.47
CA HIS A 12 28.25 0.94 2.41
C HIS A 12 28.97 1.24 1.08
N ASP A 13 30.22 0.85 0.97
CA ASP A 13 31.01 0.99 -0.25
C ASP A 13 30.60 -0.05 -1.34
N GLU A 14 31.27 0.07 -2.48
CA GLU A 14 31.03 -0.76 -3.66
C GLU A 14 31.49 -2.23 -3.53
N ASN A 15 32.23 -2.57 -2.47
CA ASN A 15 32.76 -3.91 -2.20
C ASN A 15 31.94 -4.62 -1.09
N PHE A 16 30.91 -3.98 -0.57
CA PHE A 16 30.13 -4.53 0.53
C PHE A 16 29.49 -5.87 0.15
N ARG A 17 29.65 -6.85 1.03
CA ARG A 17 29.04 -8.17 0.91
C ARG A 17 28.75 -8.74 2.29
N ILE A 18 27.60 -9.32 2.45
CA ILE A 18 27.23 -10.18 3.56
C ILE A 18 27.25 -11.63 3.10
N THR A 19 27.92 -12.51 3.85
CA THR A 19 27.89 -13.97 3.62
C THR A 19 27.67 -14.64 4.96
N ARG A 20 26.50 -15.28 5.14
CA ARG A 20 26.13 -16.08 6.32
C ARG A 20 25.57 -17.40 5.85
N PRO A 21 26.41 -18.46 5.78
CA PRO A 21 26.00 -19.77 5.26
C PRO A 21 24.82 -20.40 6.01
N ASP A 22 24.77 -20.22 7.33
CA ASP A 22 23.79 -20.82 8.23
C ASP A 22 22.69 -19.82 8.67
N GLY A 23 22.56 -18.69 7.93
CA GLY A 23 21.60 -17.64 8.27
C GLY A 23 22.02 -16.74 9.44
N SER A 24 21.09 -15.93 9.93
CA SER A 24 21.31 -15.00 11.07
C SER A 24 20.72 -15.50 12.39
N GLY A 25 20.05 -16.65 12.41
CA GLY A 25 19.35 -17.17 13.58
C GLY A 25 17.95 -16.58 13.81
N ASP A 26 17.57 -15.60 13.02
CA ASP A 26 16.24 -14.96 13.00
C ASP A 26 15.79 -14.70 11.54
N ASN A 27 14.58 -14.16 11.36
CA ASN A 27 14.15 -13.76 10.03
C ASN A 27 14.75 -12.39 9.68
N LEU A 28 15.22 -12.25 8.43
CA LEU A 28 15.81 -11.02 7.93
C LEU A 28 15.10 -10.57 6.65
N LEU A 29 14.49 -9.41 6.70
CA LEU A 29 14.07 -8.66 5.52
C LEU A 29 15.18 -7.69 5.11
N VAL A 30 15.61 -7.74 3.85
CA VAL A 30 16.50 -6.74 3.25
C VAL A 30 15.79 -6.07 2.09
N ILE A 31 15.80 -4.74 2.07
CA ILE A 31 15.31 -3.92 0.95
C ILE A 31 16.50 -3.18 0.35
N PHE A 32 16.78 -3.43 -0.92
CA PHE A 32 17.88 -2.81 -1.66
C PHE A 32 17.43 -1.48 -2.25
N ARG A 33 18.01 -0.38 -1.79
CA ARG A 33 17.73 0.98 -2.30
C ARG A 33 18.62 1.36 -3.50
N THR A 34 19.65 0.57 -3.75
CA THR A 34 20.50 0.63 -4.93
C THR A 34 20.55 -0.74 -5.58
N PRO A 35 20.98 -0.87 -6.86
CA PRO A 35 21.21 -2.17 -7.46
C PRO A 35 22.11 -3.05 -6.59
N ALA A 36 21.78 -4.33 -6.49
CA ALA A 36 22.46 -5.29 -5.62
C ALA A 36 22.56 -6.66 -6.28
N PHE A 37 23.34 -7.56 -5.71
CA PHE A 37 23.24 -8.97 -6.03
C PHE A 37 22.72 -9.76 -4.83
N VAL A 38 22.08 -10.89 -5.10
CA VAL A 38 21.71 -11.91 -4.14
C VAL A 38 22.07 -13.28 -4.69
N ILE A 39 22.39 -14.25 -3.80
CA ILE A 39 22.45 -15.66 -4.19
C ILE A 39 21.08 -16.27 -3.97
N ALA A 40 20.38 -16.60 -5.04
CA ALA A 40 19.07 -17.22 -5.04
C ALA A 40 19.12 -18.54 -5.82
N GLY A 41 18.61 -19.63 -5.22
CA GLY A 41 18.67 -20.96 -5.84
C GLY A 41 20.09 -21.44 -6.21
N GLY A 42 21.11 -20.96 -5.50
CA GLY A 42 22.52 -21.28 -5.75
C GLY A 42 23.18 -20.45 -6.87
N ALA A 43 22.47 -19.54 -7.50
CA ALA A 43 22.99 -18.65 -8.56
C ALA A 43 23.05 -17.19 -8.08
N ARG A 44 24.03 -16.44 -8.61
CA ARG A 44 24.11 -15.00 -8.41
C ARG A 44 23.09 -14.32 -9.34
N VAL A 45 22.17 -13.59 -8.74
CA VAL A 45 21.13 -12.80 -9.43
C VAL A 45 21.34 -11.32 -9.11
N GLU A 46 21.47 -10.48 -10.12
CA GLU A 46 21.47 -9.03 -9.93
C GLU A 46 20.05 -8.50 -9.93
N VAL A 47 19.76 -7.62 -8.98
CA VAL A 47 18.44 -7.03 -8.77
C VAL A 47 18.52 -5.50 -8.86
N PRO A 48 17.49 -4.84 -9.44
CA PRO A 48 17.44 -3.39 -9.50
C PRO A 48 17.24 -2.77 -8.12
N ALA A 49 17.38 -1.46 -8.01
CA ALA A 49 16.93 -0.70 -6.86
C ALA A 49 15.45 -0.99 -6.55
N ASP A 50 15.06 -0.80 -5.29
CA ASP A 50 13.73 -1.12 -4.77
C ASP A 50 13.32 -2.59 -4.99
N SER A 51 14.28 -3.49 -4.81
CA SER A 51 14.05 -4.92 -4.67
C SER A 51 14.17 -5.34 -3.21
N ALA A 52 13.59 -6.47 -2.85
CA ALA A 52 13.67 -7.02 -1.49
C ALA A 52 13.85 -8.52 -1.49
N VAL A 53 14.41 -9.04 -0.39
CA VAL A 53 14.52 -10.47 -0.11
C VAL A 53 14.17 -10.72 1.36
N LEU A 54 13.44 -11.80 1.61
CA LEU A 54 13.17 -12.29 2.96
C LEU A 54 13.92 -13.61 3.18
N TYR A 55 14.72 -13.66 4.23
CA TYR A 55 15.41 -14.87 4.68
C TYR A 55 14.75 -15.42 5.94
N ASN A 56 14.67 -16.73 6.05
CA ASN A 56 14.34 -17.40 7.32
C ASN A 56 15.59 -17.56 8.19
N LYS A 57 15.39 -18.10 9.39
CA LYS A 57 16.43 -18.21 10.44
C LYS A 57 17.74 -18.91 9.98
N THR A 58 17.64 -19.86 9.06
CA THR A 58 18.75 -20.74 8.65
C THR A 58 19.11 -20.65 7.16
N ALA A 59 18.39 -19.83 6.40
CA ALA A 59 18.66 -19.67 4.97
C ALA A 59 20.03 -19.03 4.74
N LEU A 60 20.77 -19.53 3.75
CA LEU A 60 21.97 -18.86 3.25
C LEU A 60 21.65 -17.41 2.93
N GLN A 61 22.39 -16.49 3.53
CA GLN A 61 22.35 -15.06 3.23
C GLN A 61 23.66 -14.69 2.54
N ASP A 62 23.59 -14.41 1.24
CA ASP A 62 24.74 -13.94 0.48
C ASP A 62 24.27 -12.89 -0.52
N TYR A 63 24.57 -11.63 -0.20
CA TYR A 63 24.12 -10.46 -0.97
C TYR A 63 25.08 -9.27 -0.79
N GLY A 64 25.04 -8.32 -1.70
CA GLY A 64 25.91 -7.13 -1.60
C GLY A 64 25.84 -6.21 -2.82
N ALA A 65 26.86 -5.36 -2.91
CA ALA A 65 27.01 -4.35 -3.93
C ALA A 65 27.31 -4.94 -5.32
N VAL A 66 26.98 -4.20 -6.37
CA VAL A 66 27.32 -4.49 -7.79
C VAL A 66 28.20 -3.40 -8.40
N GLY A 67 29.30 -3.07 -7.71
CA GLY A 67 30.28 -2.09 -8.19
C GLY A 67 29.86 -0.63 -8.04
N THR A 68 28.85 -0.36 -7.21
CA THR A 68 28.39 0.99 -6.85
C THR A 68 28.15 1.08 -5.34
N ALA A 69 28.01 2.29 -4.81
CA ALA A 69 27.64 2.47 -3.42
C ALA A 69 26.34 1.67 -3.10
N TYR A 70 26.39 0.90 -2.03
CA TYR A 70 25.29 0.03 -1.60
C TYR A 70 24.49 0.70 -0.49
N ILE A 71 23.19 0.84 -0.71
CA ILE A 71 22.27 1.39 0.28
C ILE A 71 21.15 0.38 0.48
N ASN A 72 20.85 0.05 1.74
CA ASN A 72 19.78 -0.86 2.06
C ASN A 72 19.05 -0.48 3.35
N ASP A 73 17.82 -0.97 3.46
CA ASP A 73 17.11 -1.10 4.73
C ASP A 73 17.12 -2.58 5.12
N TRP A 74 17.16 -2.84 6.40
CA TRP A 74 17.13 -4.21 6.92
C TRP A 74 16.35 -4.30 8.22
N VAL A 75 15.68 -5.44 8.42
CA VAL A 75 14.87 -5.70 9.60
C VAL A 75 15.08 -7.14 10.05
N HIS A 76 15.66 -7.33 11.23
CA HIS A 76 15.79 -8.59 11.93
C HIS A 76 14.60 -8.79 12.87
N PHE A 77 13.90 -9.91 12.78
CA PHE A 77 12.71 -10.16 13.59
C PHE A 77 12.45 -11.64 13.80
N GLU A 78 11.67 -11.96 14.83
CA GLU A 78 11.12 -13.29 15.09
C GLU A 78 9.64 -13.36 14.75
N CYS A 79 9.21 -14.52 14.24
CA CYS A 79 7.83 -14.79 13.89
C CYS A 79 7.43 -16.19 14.33
N ASP A 80 6.61 -16.30 15.37
CA ASP A 80 6.12 -17.58 15.88
C ASP A 80 5.06 -18.21 14.96
N GLU A 81 4.39 -17.38 14.14
CA GLU A 81 3.38 -17.79 13.16
C GLU A 81 3.96 -17.89 11.74
N ALA A 82 5.28 -18.08 11.59
CA ALA A 82 5.99 -17.99 10.32
C ALA A 82 5.36 -18.85 9.22
N ASP A 83 5.09 -20.12 9.50
CA ASP A 83 4.59 -21.08 8.50
C ASP A 83 3.20 -20.70 7.98
N THR A 84 2.33 -20.18 8.86
CA THR A 84 0.97 -19.81 8.48
C THR A 84 0.89 -18.44 7.84
N PHE A 85 1.64 -17.45 8.32
CA PHE A 85 1.60 -16.09 7.81
C PHE A 85 2.32 -15.98 6.46
N PHE A 86 3.54 -16.47 6.37
CA PHE A 86 4.33 -16.40 5.15
C PHE A 86 3.76 -17.32 4.06
N GLY A 87 3.25 -18.50 4.44
CA GLY A 87 2.60 -19.42 3.51
C GLY A 87 1.35 -18.83 2.85
N ARG A 88 0.52 -18.08 3.59
CA ARG A 88 -0.66 -17.37 3.03
C ARG A 88 -0.28 -16.28 2.04
N LEU A 89 0.88 -15.66 2.19
CA LEU A 89 1.40 -14.65 1.26
C LEU A 89 2.16 -15.27 0.09
N GLY A 90 2.36 -16.60 0.07
CA GLY A 90 3.13 -17.29 -0.97
C GLY A 90 4.61 -16.89 -0.99
N ILE A 91 5.16 -16.48 0.16
CA ILE A 91 6.55 -15.99 0.27
C ILE A 91 7.52 -17.15 0.08
N ARG A 92 8.51 -16.94 -0.80
CA ARG A 92 9.64 -17.84 -0.98
C ARG A 92 10.88 -17.21 -0.38
N PHE A 93 11.41 -17.86 0.66
CA PHE A 93 12.60 -17.37 1.33
C PHE A 93 13.83 -17.43 0.43
N GLY A 94 14.65 -16.38 0.47
CA GLY A 94 15.84 -16.25 -0.35
C GLY A 94 15.60 -15.91 -1.83
N GLU A 95 14.34 -15.83 -2.28
CA GLU A 95 14.00 -15.35 -3.62
C GLU A 95 13.73 -13.85 -3.60
N PRO A 96 14.42 -13.07 -4.45
CA PRO A 96 14.19 -11.63 -4.50
C PRO A 96 12.87 -11.28 -5.21
N VAL A 97 12.23 -10.22 -4.73
CA VAL A 97 11.10 -9.55 -5.40
C VAL A 97 11.51 -8.14 -5.79
N CYS A 98 11.02 -7.65 -6.94
CA CYS A 98 11.30 -6.31 -7.44
C CYS A 98 10.08 -5.41 -7.30
N GLY A 99 10.30 -4.08 -7.25
CA GLY A 99 9.24 -3.09 -7.19
C GLY A 99 8.65 -2.93 -5.80
N VAL A 100 9.51 -2.86 -4.77
CA VAL A 100 9.10 -2.54 -3.40
C VAL A 100 8.29 -1.25 -3.38
N PRO A 101 7.05 -1.26 -2.84
CA PRO A 101 6.20 -0.08 -2.84
C PRO A 101 6.79 1.05 -2.00
N VAL A 102 6.52 2.30 -2.39
CA VAL A 102 6.95 3.50 -1.64
C VAL A 102 6.35 3.53 -0.22
N SER A 103 5.17 2.92 -0.02
CA SER A 103 4.53 2.74 1.29
C SER A 103 5.43 1.99 2.29
N ALA A 104 6.28 1.07 1.83
CA ALA A 104 7.22 0.35 2.68
C ALA A 104 8.17 1.28 3.44
N GLY A 105 8.63 2.39 2.82
CA GLY A 105 9.44 3.40 3.48
C GLY A 105 8.72 4.08 4.64
N SER A 106 7.45 4.44 4.46
CA SER A 106 6.63 5.04 5.52
C SER A 106 6.38 4.08 6.67
N ILE A 107 6.16 2.78 6.37
CA ILE A 107 5.97 1.74 7.39
C ILE A 107 7.27 1.53 8.18
N LEU A 108 8.43 1.52 7.52
CA LEU A 108 9.73 1.42 8.18
C LEU A 108 9.98 2.58 9.13
N GLU A 109 9.63 3.82 8.76
CA GLU A 109 9.76 4.97 9.65
C GLU A 109 8.84 4.87 10.87
N LEU A 110 7.59 4.42 10.70
CA LEU A 110 6.69 4.15 11.82
C LEU A 110 7.25 3.04 12.73
N LEU A 111 7.77 1.98 12.14
CA LEU A 111 8.39 0.87 12.86
C LEU A 111 9.58 1.35 13.70
N ARG A 112 10.42 2.22 13.12
CA ARG A 112 11.56 2.83 13.82
C ARG A 112 11.10 3.67 15.03
N VAL A 113 10.05 4.45 14.87
CA VAL A 113 9.49 5.27 15.97
C VAL A 113 8.93 4.39 17.09
N GLU A 114 8.14 3.38 16.76
CA GLU A 114 7.54 2.47 17.74
C GLU A 114 8.58 1.59 18.45
N SER A 115 9.69 1.25 17.77
CA SER A 115 10.75 0.39 18.34
C SER A 115 11.55 1.03 19.47
N VAL A 116 11.47 2.35 19.64
CA VAL A 116 12.18 3.06 20.72
C VAL A 116 11.55 2.81 22.10
N SER A 117 10.27 2.48 22.14
CA SER A 117 9.52 2.20 23.38
C SER A 117 9.36 0.71 23.62
N ASP A 118 9.46 0.25 24.87
CA ASP A 118 9.22 -1.16 25.25
C ASP A 118 7.92 -1.30 26.08
N THR A 119 6.86 -0.63 25.68
CA THR A 119 5.53 -0.82 26.27
C THR A 119 4.77 -1.96 25.60
N THR A 120 3.76 -2.52 26.25
CA THR A 120 2.87 -3.53 25.65
C THR A 120 2.24 -3.01 24.36
N LYS A 121 1.75 -1.76 24.37
CA LYS A 121 1.18 -1.10 23.19
C LYS A 121 2.20 -1.03 22.05
N SER A 122 3.42 -0.59 22.34
CA SER A 122 4.48 -0.43 21.34
C SER A 122 4.89 -1.77 20.73
N ARG A 123 4.97 -2.83 21.54
CA ARG A 123 5.22 -4.19 21.03
C ARG A 123 4.12 -4.69 20.09
N GLU A 124 2.85 -4.43 20.41
CA GLU A 124 1.73 -4.76 19.54
C GLU A 124 1.74 -3.95 18.25
N CYS A 125 1.95 -2.63 18.31
CA CYS A 125 2.11 -1.77 17.13
C CYS A 125 3.25 -2.26 16.24
N THR A 126 4.41 -2.55 16.82
CA THR A 126 5.57 -3.09 16.11
C THR A 126 5.26 -4.40 15.40
N ALA A 127 4.56 -5.33 16.06
CA ALA A 127 4.17 -6.60 15.46
C ALA A 127 3.20 -6.42 14.28
N LEU A 128 2.25 -5.49 14.38
CA LEU A 128 1.31 -5.15 13.30
C LEU A 128 2.01 -4.47 12.12
N LEU A 129 2.91 -3.53 12.40
CA LEU A 129 3.70 -2.85 11.36
C LEU A 129 4.62 -3.81 10.62
N LEU A 130 5.25 -4.77 11.31
CA LEU A 130 6.03 -5.83 10.67
C LEU A 130 5.18 -6.69 9.73
N LYS A 131 4.00 -7.11 10.17
CA LYS A 131 3.06 -7.87 9.33
C LYS A 131 2.63 -7.06 8.10
N LEU A 132 2.33 -5.77 8.29
CA LEU A 132 1.96 -4.87 7.20
C LEU A 132 3.12 -4.67 6.21
N LEU A 133 4.34 -4.42 6.70
CA LEU A 133 5.52 -4.26 5.86
C LEU A 133 5.76 -5.49 4.96
N ILE A 134 5.70 -6.67 5.54
CA ILE A 134 5.91 -7.93 4.80
C ILE A 134 4.79 -8.15 3.79
N ALA A 135 3.54 -7.89 4.16
CA ALA A 135 2.40 -8.01 3.26
C ALA A 135 2.47 -7.00 2.09
N GLU A 136 2.90 -5.76 2.33
CA GLU A 136 3.11 -4.76 1.28
C GLU A 136 4.23 -5.16 0.32
N VAL A 137 5.35 -5.68 0.84
CA VAL A 137 6.51 -6.03 0.02
C VAL A 137 6.29 -7.33 -0.77
N PHE A 138 5.66 -8.34 -0.18
CA PHE A 138 5.55 -9.69 -0.76
C PHE A 138 4.11 -10.10 -1.11
N GLY A 139 3.09 -9.41 -0.62
CA GLY A 139 1.68 -9.78 -0.84
C GLY A 139 1.14 -9.54 -2.25
N GLY A 140 1.91 -8.96 -3.14
CA GLY A 140 1.55 -8.69 -4.53
C GLY A 140 1.45 -9.92 -5.46
N GLY A 141 1.53 -11.14 -4.96
CA GLY A 141 1.34 -12.39 -5.69
C GLY A 141 2.41 -12.65 -6.77
N LEU A 142 2.93 -13.87 -6.81
CA LEU A 142 3.75 -14.36 -7.92
C LEU A 142 2.94 -14.28 -9.23
N GLY A 143 3.16 -13.25 -10.04
CA GLY A 143 2.62 -13.23 -11.40
C GLY A 143 1.88 -12.00 -11.90
N SER A 144 1.55 -11.04 -11.07
CA SER A 144 1.13 -9.74 -11.60
C SER A 144 2.32 -8.79 -11.57
N GLY A 145 2.90 -8.53 -12.73
CA GLY A 145 3.85 -7.44 -12.89
C GLY A 145 3.23 -6.17 -12.30
N VAL A 146 3.68 -5.78 -11.12
CA VAL A 146 3.23 -4.52 -10.51
C VAL A 146 3.58 -3.44 -11.52
N SER A 147 2.57 -2.84 -12.12
CA SER A 147 2.80 -1.74 -13.05
C SER A 147 3.62 -0.68 -12.32
N PRO A 148 4.65 -0.07 -12.93
CA PRO A 148 5.40 1.04 -12.33
C PRO A 148 4.50 2.17 -11.83
N HIS A 149 3.23 2.17 -12.26
CA HIS A 149 2.21 3.17 -11.91
C HIS A 149 1.27 2.73 -10.79
N SER A 150 1.30 1.47 -10.31
CA SER A 150 0.34 0.96 -9.31
C SER A 150 0.33 1.78 -8.02
N ASP A 151 1.49 2.15 -7.48
CA ASP A 151 1.58 2.98 -6.29
C ASP A 151 1.02 4.39 -6.51
N GLY A 152 1.27 4.97 -7.69
CA GLY A 152 0.69 6.24 -8.09
C GLY A 152 -0.83 6.17 -8.17
N LEU A 153 -1.36 5.12 -8.78
CA LEU A 153 -2.80 4.87 -8.89
C LEU A 153 -3.46 4.67 -7.53
N ARG A 154 -2.83 3.90 -6.63
CA ARG A 154 -3.32 3.68 -5.26
C ARG A 154 -3.38 4.97 -4.45
N ARG A 155 -2.35 5.84 -4.57
CA ARG A 155 -2.35 7.16 -3.93
C ARG A 155 -3.45 8.06 -4.47
N LEU A 156 -3.63 8.12 -5.79
CA LEU A 156 -4.72 8.88 -6.39
C LEU A 156 -6.09 8.37 -5.93
N ARG A 157 -6.28 7.07 -5.86
CA ARG A 157 -7.52 6.48 -5.34
C ARG A 157 -7.74 6.84 -3.87
N ALA A 158 -6.72 6.75 -3.03
CA ALA A 158 -6.80 7.13 -1.63
C ALA A 158 -7.17 8.61 -1.46
N GLU A 159 -6.63 9.50 -2.30
CA GLU A 159 -6.98 10.91 -2.32
C GLU A 159 -8.44 11.15 -2.71
N ILE A 160 -8.93 10.46 -3.76
CA ILE A 160 -10.34 10.55 -4.18
C ILE A 160 -11.28 10.20 -3.01
N TYR A 161 -10.97 9.13 -2.26
CA TYR A 161 -11.78 8.72 -1.11
C TYR A 161 -11.53 9.59 0.13
N GLY A 162 -10.33 10.13 0.31
CA GLY A 162 -10.00 11.04 1.41
C GLY A 162 -10.54 12.46 1.23
N SER A 163 -10.76 12.88 -0.02
CA SER A 163 -11.26 14.23 -0.35
C SER A 163 -12.32 14.16 -1.45
N PRO A 164 -13.47 13.51 -1.21
CA PRO A 164 -14.46 13.22 -2.25
C PRO A 164 -15.01 14.46 -3.01
N ALA A 165 -15.07 15.61 -2.34
CA ALA A 165 -15.55 16.86 -2.90
C ALA A 165 -14.60 17.50 -3.94
N GLY A 166 -13.38 16.94 -4.07
CA GLY A 166 -12.38 17.46 -5.00
C GLY A 166 -12.82 17.43 -6.47
N SER A 167 -12.21 18.29 -7.26
CA SER A 167 -12.41 18.29 -8.72
C SER A 167 -11.44 17.30 -9.36
N TYR A 168 -11.95 16.13 -9.74
CA TYR A 168 -11.18 15.06 -10.35
C TYR A 168 -11.62 14.86 -11.80
N THR A 169 -10.72 15.20 -12.75
CA THR A 169 -10.89 14.85 -14.16
C THR A 169 -9.87 13.77 -14.56
N ILE A 170 -10.21 12.98 -15.55
CA ILE A 170 -9.30 11.93 -16.04
C ILE A 170 -7.98 12.54 -16.52
N GLU A 171 -8.06 13.70 -17.18
CA GLU A 171 -6.92 14.43 -17.73
C GLU A 171 -5.96 14.89 -16.62
N THR A 172 -6.53 15.51 -15.56
CA THR A 172 -5.71 16.01 -14.43
C THR A 172 -5.06 14.87 -13.65
N LEU A 173 -5.76 13.76 -13.43
CA LEU A 173 -5.23 12.61 -12.72
C LEU A 173 -4.17 11.88 -13.56
N ALA A 174 -4.41 11.72 -14.87
CA ALA A 174 -3.44 11.10 -15.79
C ALA A 174 -2.14 11.93 -15.88
N ALA A 175 -2.25 13.26 -15.99
CA ALA A 175 -1.11 14.16 -16.04
C ALA A 175 -0.21 14.06 -14.80
N ARG A 176 -0.78 13.84 -13.62
CA ARG A 176 -0.03 13.67 -12.37
C ARG A 176 0.86 12.40 -12.36
N LEU A 177 0.52 11.41 -13.17
CA LEU A 177 1.32 10.20 -13.37
C LEU A 177 2.12 10.23 -14.68
N SER A 178 2.14 11.37 -15.39
CA SER A 178 2.78 11.51 -16.72
C SER A 178 2.23 10.52 -17.75
N LEU A 179 0.92 10.23 -17.68
CA LEU A 179 0.22 9.30 -18.56
C LEU A 179 -0.75 10.03 -19.51
N SER A 180 -1.02 9.41 -20.65
CA SER A 180 -2.18 9.82 -21.46
C SER A 180 -3.49 9.40 -20.77
N ALA A 181 -4.57 10.15 -20.99
CA ALA A 181 -5.87 9.88 -20.41
C ALA A 181 -6.39 8.46 -20.72
N SER A 182 -6.19 7.98 -21.95
CA SER A 182 -6.60 6.63 -22.38
C SER A 182 -5.80 5.54 -21.64
N TYR A 183 -4.49 5.69 -21.56
CA TYR A 183 -3.63 4.70 -20.87
C TYR A 183 -3.88 4.68 -19.37
N PHE A 184 -4.08 5.85 -18.75
CA PHE A 184 -4.49 5.96 -17.34
C PHE A 184 -5.78 5.19 -17.06
N GLN A 185 -6.83 5.37 -17.89
CA GLN A 185 -8.08 4.64 -17.70
C GLN A 185 -7.91 3.12 -17.81
N THR A 186 -7.08 2.66 -18.74
CA THR A 186 -6.78 1.23 -18.91
C THR A 186 -6.08 0.67 -17.67
N LEU A 187 -5.03 1.36 -17.18
CA LEU A 187 -4.30 0.96 -15.98
C LEU A 187 -5.18 1.01 -14.73
N TYR A 188 -5.96 2.08 -14.56
CA TYR A 188 -6.85 2.22 -13.41
C TYR A 188 -7.86 1.08 -13.34
N ARG A 189 -8.47 0.74 -14.48
CA ARG A 189 -9.42 -0.38 -14.56
C ARG A 189 -8.76 -1.73 -14.34
N ALA A 190 -7.56 -1.93 -14.82
CA ALA A 190 -6.80 -3.16 -14.60
C ALA A 190 -6.44 -3.34 -13.11
N GLU A 191 -6.02 -2.24 -12.43
CA GLU A 191 -5.64 -2.28 -11.01
C GLU A 191 -6.84 -2.45 -10.07
N PHE A 192 -7.97 -1.75 -10.35
CA PHE A 192 -9.09 -1.66 -9.39
C PHE A 192 -10.38 -2.33 -9.84
N GLY A 193 -10.44 -2.86 -11.05
CA GLY A 193 -11.64 -3.49 -11.61
C GLY A 193 -12.77 -2.52 -11.98
N VAL A 194 -12.62 -1.22 -11.71
CA VAL A 194 -13.60 -0.16 -11.96
C VAL A 194 -12.96 1.04 -12.66
N SER A 195 -13.76 1.88 -13.30
CA SER A 195 -13.23 3.13 -13.87
C SER A 195 -12.96 4.17 -12.77
N CYS A 196 -11.99 5.07 -13.01
CA CYS A 196 -11.71 6.17 -12.09
C CYS A 196 -12.93 7.05 -11.85
N TYR A 197 -13.70 7.36 -12.90
CA TYR A 197 -14.95 8.11 -12.78
C TYR A 197 -15.98 7.43 -11.89
N GLU A 198 -16.07 6.11 -11.95
CA GLU A 198 -16.95 5.31 -11.08
C GLU A 198 -16.54 5.44 -9.60
N ASP A 199 -15.24 5.39 -9.31
CA ASP A 199 -14.75 5.58 -7.93
C ASP A 199 -14.97 7.02 -7.43
N VAL A 200 -14.75 8.03 -8.27
CA VAL A 200 -15.06 9.43 -7.91
C VAL A 200 -16.54 9.59 -7.55
N LEU A 201 -17.44 9.05 -8.37
CA LEU A 201 -18.87 9.10 -8.06
C LEU A 201 -19.23 8.30 -6.82
N ARG A 202 -18.59 7.16 -6.57
CA ARG A 202 -18.79 6.35 -5.36
C ARG A 202 -18.37 7.13 -4.12
N ALA A 203 -17.21 7.75 -4.14
CA ALA A 203 -16.70 8.56 -3.04
C ALA A 203 -17.63 9.76 -2.73
N LYS A 204 -18.05 10.51 -3.77
CA LYS A 204 -19.01 11.62 -3.63
C LYS A 204 -20.36 11.16 -3.08
N THR A 205 -20.85 10.00 -3.53
CA THR A 205 -22.13 9.45 -3.05
C THR A 205 -22.02 9.04 -1.58
N GLY A 206 -20.94 8.37 -1.17
CA GLY A 206 -20.71 8.00 0.23
C GLY A 206 -20.64 9.21 1.16
N LEU A 207 -20.01 10.31 0.72
CA LEU A 207 -20.01 11.57 1.48
C LEU A 207 -21.42 12.16 1.58
N ALA A 208 -22.22 12.09 0.51
CA ALA A 208 -23.61 12.54 0.55
C ALA A 208 -24.49 11.68 1.47
N GLU A 209 -24.29 10.37 1.50
CA GLU A 209 -24.96 9.45 2.44
C GLU A 209 -24.67 9.84 3.89
N TYR A 210 -23.40 10.14 4.18
CA TYR A 210 -22.99 10.62 5.52
C TYR A 210 -23.73 11.90 5.91
N TYR A 211 -23.76 12.93 5.05
CA TYR A 211 -24.45 14.18 5.36
C TYR A 211 -25.97 14.01 5.46
N LEU A 212 -26.58 13.19 4.62
CA LEU A 212 -28.01 12.89 4.68
C LEU A 212 -28.41 12.20 5.98
N ALA A 213 -27.59 11.30 6.49
CA ALA A 213 -27.85 10.58 7.72
C ALA A 213 -27.64 11.45 8.98
N ASN A 214 -26.60 12.30 8.97
CA ASN A 214 -26.08 12.93 10.19
C ASN A 214 -26.32 14.44 10.29
N THR A 215 -26.90 15.10 9.26
CA THR A 215 -27.10 16.57 9.26
C THR A 215 -28.48 16.94 8.73
N ASP A 216 -28.94 18.16 9.09
CA ASP A 216 -30.17 18.74 8.57
C ASP A 216 -29.97 19.59 7.30
N MET A 217 -28.77 19.55 6.70
CA MET A 217 -28.48 20.28 5.48
C MET A 217 -29.51 19.99 4.38
N GLN A 218 -29.83 20.99 3.58
CA GLN A 218 -30.71 20.80 2.43
C GLN A 218 -30.03 19.89 1.38
N VAL A 219 -30.81 19.12 0.64
CA VAL A 219 -30.29 18.22 -0.40
C VAL A 219 -29.42 18.94 -1.42
N ARG A 220 -29.78 20.17 -1.76
CA ARG A 220 -29.03 21.04 -2.66
C ARG A 220 -27.67 21.44 -2.09
N GLU A 221 -27.63 21.77 -0.80
CA GLU A 221 -26.36 22.09 -0.12
C GLU A 221 -25.45 20.86 -0.08
N ILE A 222 -26.02 19.69 0.22
CA ILE A 222 -25.27 18.43 0.20
C ILE A 222 -24.69 18.15 -1.20
N ALA A 223 -25.46 18.33 -2.27
CA ALA A 223 -24.95 18.17 -3.63
C ALA A 223 -23.74 19.06 -3.90
N SER A 224 -23.83 20.34 -3.50
CA SER A 224 -22.73 21.31 -3.64
C SER A 224 -21.50 20.93 -2.82
N VAL A 225 -21.66 20.62 -1.53
CA VAL A 225 -20.56 20.25 -0.63
C VAL A 225 -19.89 18.94 -1.04
N CYS A 226 -20.62 18.03 -1.69
CA CYS A 226 -20.07 16.80 -2.25
C CYS A 226 -19.41 17.00 -3.63
N GLY A 227 -19.35 18.25 -4.12
CA GLY A 227 -18.67 18.59 -5.37
C GLY A 227 -19.42 18.14 -6.63
N PHE A 228 -20.75 18.07 -6.60
CA PHE A 228 -21.56 17.91 -7.80
C PHE A 228 -21.83 19.26 -8.43
N GLU A 229 -21.65 19.36 -9.75
CA GLU A 229 -21.84 20.62 -10.49
C GLU A 229 -23.28 21.11 -10.49
N ASN A 230 -24.25 20.19 -10.43
CA ASN A 230 -25.67 20.53 -10.36
C ASN A 230 -26.50 19.44 -9.66
N ASP A 231 -27.64 19.87 -9.14
CA ASP A 231 -28.56 19.04 -8.35
C ASP A 231 -29.18 17.89 -9.15
N VAL A 232 -29.43 18.11 -10.45
CA VAL A 232 -30.03 17.07 -11.32
C VAL A 232 -29.05 15.91 -11.53
N HIS A 233 -27.77 16.24 -11.76
CA HIS A 233 -26.73 15.23 -11.87
C HIS A 233 -26.57 14.45 -10.56
N PHE A 234 -26.52 15.17 -9.42
CA PHE A 234 -26.49 14.56 -8.10
C PHE A 234 -27.65 13.59 -7.89
N MET A 235 -28.89 14.05 -8.02
CA MET A 235 -30.09 13.22 -7.77
C MET A 235 -30.10 11.96 -8.63
N ARG A 236 -29.74 12.08 -9.91
CA ARG A 236 -29.65 10.93 -10.82
C ARG A 236 -28.60 9.94 -10.41
N GLN A 237 -27.36 10.39 -10.06
CA GLN A 237 -26.26 9.52 -9.66
C GLN A 237 -26.54 8.90 -8.30
N PHE A 238 -27.07 9.66 -7.35
CA PHE A 238 -27.41 9.15 -6.02
C PHE A 238 -28.45 8.03 -6.11
N ARG A 239 -29.55 8.27 -6.82
CA ARG A 239 -30.60 7.25 -6.99
C ARG A 239 -30.09 6.01 -7.76
N LYS A 240 -29.25 6.20 -8.77
CA LYS A 240 -28.67 5.09 -9.54
C LYS A 240 -27.83 4.17 -8.64
N ARG A 241 -27.13 4.73 -7.63
CA ARG A 241 -26.21 3.99 -6.76
C ARG A 241 -26.86 3.41 -5.54
N THR A 242 -27.75 4.15 -4.91
CA THR A 242 -28.39 3.77 -3.64
C THR A 242 -29.76 3.07 -3.84
N GLY A 243 -30.35 3.19 -5.02
CA GLY A 243 -31.72 2.76 -5.30
C GLY A 243 -32.78 3.70 -4.73
N LEU A 244 -32.40 4.72 -3.95
CA LEU A 244 -33.30 5.64 -3.24
C LEU A 244 -33.07 7.07 -3.69
N THR A 245 -34.11 7.91 -3.56
CA THR A 245 -33.89 9.35 -3.62
C THR A 245 -33.18 9.82 -2.34
N ALA A 246 -32.52 10.97 -2.38
CA ALA A 246 -31.82 11.54 -1.22
C ALA A 246 -32.75 11.72 0.01
N LEU A 247 -34.02 12.13 -0.22
CA LEU A 247 -35.00 12.31 0.84
C LEU A 247 -35.48 10.96 1.41
N GLU A 248 -35.65 9.93 0.59
CA GLU A 248 -36.00 8.57 1.04
C GLU A 248 -34.85 7.99 1.85
N TYR A 249 -33.60 8.15 1.38
CA TYR A 249 -32.41 7.71 2.09
C TYR A 249 -32.33 8.37 3.49
N ARG A 250 -32.48 9.70 3.57
CA ARG A 250 -32.50 10.44 4.85
C ARG A 250 -33.54 9.89 5.82
N ARG A 251 -34.77 9.70 5.34
CA ARG A 251 -35.85 9.15 6.19
C ARG A 251 -35.50 7.76 6.72
N ARG A 252 -34.98 6.90 5.87
CA ARG A 252 -34.60 5.52 6.23
C ARG A 252 -33.44 5.49 7.23
N ALA A 253 -32.37 6.23 6.96
CA ALA A 253 -31.18 6.29 7.82
C ALA A 253 -31.54 6.78 9.24
N ARG A 254 -32.36 7.82 9.34
CA ARG A 254 -32.79 8.38 10.65
C ARG A 254 -33.86 7.54 11.35
N GLY A 255 -34.68 6.81 10.61
CA GLY A 255 -35.62 5.86 11.17
C GLY A 255 -34.95 4.66 11.84
N GLN A 256 -33.81 4.23 11.34
CA GLN A 256 -33.00 3.15 11.92
C GLN A 256 -32.19 3.58 13.16
N GLN A 257 -31.96 4.88 13.37
CA GLN A 257 -31.23 5.39 14.55
C GLN A 257 -32.13 5.62 15.77
N ARG A 258 -33.47 5.45 15.64
CA ARG A 258 -34.45 5.66 16.72
C ARG A 258 -34.97 4.35 17.33
N VAL A 259 -34.39 3.22 16.98
CA VAL A 259 -34.66 1.90 17.60
C VAL A 259 -33.37 1.43 18.31
#